data_b478039a4dce1c41c75753b3354f496e
#
_entry.id   b478039a4dce1c41c75753b3354f496e
#
_cell.length_a   1.000
_cell.length_b   1.000
_cell.length_c   1.000
_cell.angle_alpha   90.00
_cell.angle_beta   90.00
_cell.angle_gamma   90.00
#
_symmetry.space_group_name_H-M   'P 1'
#
loop_
_entity.id
_entity.type
_entity.pdbx_description
1 polymer ?
#
loop_
_entity_poly.entity_id
_entity_poly.type
_entity_poly.pdbx_seq_one_letter_code
_entity_poly.pdbx_strand_id
1 'polypeptide(L)'
;QVIQGAKYNFASDGSLVVGSGTMGIDVSKWNGSIDWNAVKNSGVNYVIIRVGYRGSSQGALIEDPKFKTNIKGATAAGLKVGVYFFTQAVDEVEAVQEASMVLDRISGYKISYPVFLDVEGSGGRGDAIDSATRTAVCKAFCNTIKNAGYTPGVYANKTWLTSKMDAGALSGYKIWLAQYAKTPTYTGRYDLWQYRSDGKVSGISGKVDLNISYLGY
;
A
#
# COMPACT_ATOMS: atom_id res chain seq x y z
N GLN A 1 -8.30 12.99 -19.77
CA GLN A 1 -7.28 12.09 -20.30
C GLN A 1 -7.60 10.66 -19.91
N VAL A 2 -7.35 9.72 -20.81
CA VAL A 2 -7.42 8.27 -20.50
C VAL A 2 -6.00 7.77 -20.30
N ILE A 3 -5.73 7.22 -19.12
CA ILE A 3 -4.43 6.67 -18.75
C ILE A 3 -4.66 5.22 -18.34
N GLN A 4 -4.11 4.28 -19.08
CA GLN A 4 -4.27 2.83 -18.88
C GLN A 4 -5.74 2.39 -18.66
N GLY A 5 -6.65 2.95 -19.46
CA GLY A 5 -8.08 2.64 -19.41
C GLY A 5 -8.88 3.42 -18.36
N ALA A 6 -8.25 4.14 -17.45
CA ALA A 6 -8.92 5.01 -16.49
C ALA A 6 -9.03 6.44 -17.02
N LYS A 7 -10.21 7.04 -16.87
CA LYS A 7 -10.48 8.41 -17.31
C LYS A 7 -10.17 9.40 -16.20
N TYR A 8 -9.19 10.27 -16.45
CA TYR A 8 -8.80 11.34 -15.53
C TYR A 8 -9.35 12.67 -16.04
N ASN A 9 -9.91 13.44 -15.12
CA ASN A 9 -10.23 14.84 -15.34
C ASN A 9 -9.27 15.69 -14.50
N PHE A 10 -8.81 16.79 -15.06
CA PHE A 10 -8.04 17.80 -14.35
C PHE A 10 -8.89 19.04 -14.21
N ALA A 11 -8.86 19.65 -13.03
CA ALA A 11 -9.45 20.97 -12.81
C ALA A 11 -8.65 22.03 -13.56
N SER A 12 -9.20 23.24 -13.67
CA SER A 12 -8.57 24.37 -14.37
C SER A 12 -7.24 24.80 -13.75
N ASP A 13 -7.01 24.51 -12.49
CA ASP A 13 -5.74 24.74 -11.77
C ASP A 13 -4.71 23.60 -11.98
N GLY A 14 -5.04 22.59 -12.80
CA GLY A 14 -4.19 21.42 -13.05
C GLY A 14 -4.23 20.35 -11.96
N SER A 15 -5.08 20.50 -10.95
CA SER A 15 -5.28 19.45 -9.95
C SER A 15 -6.03 18.25 -10.56
N LEU A 16 -5.65 17.05 -10.15
CA LEU A 16 -6.29 15.83 -10.62
C LEU A 16 -7.70 15.70 -10.05
N VAL A 17 -8.69 15.72 -10.95
CA VAL A 17 -10.05 15.31 -10.61
C VAL A 17 -10.19 13.83 -10.93
N VAL A 18 -10.42 13.01 -9.92
CA VAL A 18 -10.53 11.56 -10.06
C VAL A 18 -11.81 11.21 -10.79
N GLY A 19 -11.72 10.93 -12.12
CA GLY A 19 -12.89 10.67 -12.96
C GLY A 19 -13.44 9.24 -12.87
N SER A 20 -12.57 8.24 -12.82
CA SER A 20 -12.97 6.82 -12.77
C SER A 20 -12.28 6.01 -11.68
N GLY A 21 -11.31 6.59 -11.00
CA GLY A 21 -10.64 6.01 -9.83
C GLY A 21 -11.26 6.48 -8.52
N THR A 22 -10.94 5.80 -7.44
CA THR A 22 -11.42 6.09 -6.09
C THR A 22 -10.28 6.67 -5.27
N MET A 23 -10.50 7.82 -4.61
CA MET A 23 -9.50 8.47 -3.78
C MET A 23 -9.35 7.77 -2.43
N GLY A 24 -8.12 7.52 -2.03
CA GLY A 24 -7.74 6.97 -0.74
C GLY A 24 -6.44 7.54 -0.21
N ILE A 25 -6.09 7.10 0.98
CA ILE A 25 -4.84 7.45 1.65
C ILE A 25 -4.16 6.20 2.17
N ASP A 26 -2.87 6.28 2.45
CA ASP A 26 -2.20 5.29 3.28
C ASP A 26 -1.57 5.94 4.50
N VAL A 27 -1.56 5.21 5.61
CA VAL A 27 -1.19 5.75 6.92
C VAL A 27 -0.40 4.76 7.77
N SER A 28 0.40 5.31 8.67
CA SER A 28 1.17 4.59 9.67
C SER A 28 1.29 5.41 10.95
N LYS A 29 2.15 4.98 11.87
CA LYS A 29 2.49 5.73 13.08
C LYS A 29 2.92 7.18 12.81
N TRP A 30 3.47 7.44 11.63
CA TRP A 30 4.01 8.75 11.27
C TRP A 30 2.94 9.83 11.07
N ASN A 31 1.68 9.42 10.85
CA ASN A 31 0.55 10.35 10.71
C ASN A 31 -0.07 10.77 12.04
N GLY A 32 0.45 10.27 13.17
CA GLY A 32 0.01 10.67 14.50
C GLY A 32 -1.41 10.24 14.85
N SER A 33 -2.15 11.12 15.47
CA SER A 33 -3.58 10.91 15.78
C SER A 33 -4.43 11.44 14.64
N ILE A 34 -5.44 10.65 14.24
CA ILE A 34 -6.30 10.91 13.07
C ILE A 34 -7.74 11.03 13.51
N ASP A 35 -8.42 12.10 13.07
CA ASP A 35 -9.88 12.21 13.12
C ASP A 35 -10.47 11.54 11.88
N TRP A 36 -10.89 10.30 12.03
CA TRP A 36 -11.39 9.47 10.94
C TRP A 36 -12.72 9.95 10.36
N ASN A 37 -13.55 10.64 11.15
CA ASN A 37 -14.78 11.25 10.65
C ASN A 37 -14.48 12.43 9.74
N ALA A 38 -13.54 13.28 10.12
CA ALA A 38 -13.07 14.36 9.25
C ALA A 38 -12.41 13.82 7.97
N VAL A 39 -11.60 12.75 8.06
CA VAL A 39 -11.04 12.08 6.88
C VAL A 39 -12.14 11.58 5.95
N LYS A 40 -13.14 10.88 6.47
CA LYS A 40 -14.28 10.39 5.66
C LYS A 40 -15.04 11.53 4.99
N ASN A 41 -15.31 12.59 5.73
CA ASN A 41 -16.06 13.75 5.24
C ASN A 41 -15.29 14.57 4.20
N SER A 42 -13.97 14.42 4.11
CA SER A 42 -13.15 15.06 3.08
C SER A 42 -13.20 14.37 1.70
N GLY A 43 -13.97 13.28 1.56
CA GLY A 43 -14.13 12.55 0.31
C GLY A 43 -13.19 11.34 0.16
N VAL A 44 -12.39 11.02 1.18
CA VAL A 44 -11.61 9.78 1.22
C VAL A 44 -12.54 8.57 1.32
N ASN A 45 -12.33 7.56 0.48
CA ASN A 45 -13.20 6.40 0.40
C ASN A 45 -12.57 5.13 1.01
N TYR A 46 -11.24 5.04 0.97
CA TYR A 46 -10.51 3.90 1.51
C TYR A 46 -9.19 4.34 2.13
N VAL A 47 -8.67 3.48 2.97
CA VAL A 47 -7.36 3.64 3.59
C VAL A 47 -6.58 2.33 3.54
N ILE A 48 -5.26 2.41 3.31
CA ILE A 48 -4.33 1.31 3.45
C ILE A 48 -3.49 1.57 4.70
N ILE A 49 -3.61 0.71 5.72
CA ILE A 49 -3.05 0.94 7.06
C ILE A 49 -1.84 0.04 7.28
N ARG A 50 -0.72 0.59 7.74
CA ARG A 50 0.44 -0.23 8.09
C ARG A 50 0.14 -1.11 9.29
N VAL A 51 0.28 -2.44 9.10
CA VAL A 51 0.19 -3.42 10.19
C VAL A 51 1.47 -3.42 11.02
N GLY A 52 2.60 -3.38 10.34
CA GLY A 52 3.90 -3.46 10.98
C GLY A 52 5.03 -3.41 9.95
N TYR A 53 6.20 -3.74 10.41
CA TYR A 53 7.41 -3.76 9.60
C TYR A 53 8.44 -4.74 10.16
N ARG A 54 9.36 -5.18 9.30
CA ARG A 54 10.55 -5.89 9.75
C ARG A 54 11.68 -4.89 9.96
N GLY A 55 12.40 -5.04 11.07
CA GLY A 55 13.52 -4.16 11.40
C GLY A 55 14.67 -4.27 10.40
N SER A 56 15.26 -3.14 10.04
CA SER A 56 16.25 -3.02 8.96
C SER A 56 17.61 -3.65 9.26
N SER A 57 17.94 -3.90 10.53
CA SER A 57 19.22 -4.49 10.94
C SER A 57 19.08 -5.93 11.45
N GLN A 58 18.28 -6.15 12.50
CA GLN A 58 18.12 -7.44 13.17
C GLN A 58 16.97 -8.28 12.60
N GLY A 59 16.14 -7.72 11.73
CA GLY A 59 15.04 -8.45 11.13
C GLY A 59 13.89 -8.80 12.08
N ALA A 60 13.76 -8.10 13.21
CA ALA A 60 12.65 -8.32 14.15
C ALA A 60 11.33 -7.87 13.53
N LEU A 61 10.25 -8.63 13.77
CA LEU A 61 8.90 -8.24 13.41
C LEU A 61 8.34 -7.26 14.44
N ILE A 62 7.87 -6.10 13.99
CA ILE A 62 7.41 -5.02 14.84
C ILE A 62 6.02 -4.56 14.39
N GLU A 63 5.04 -4.60 15.30
CA GLU A 63 3.71 -4.04 15.04
C GLU A 63 3.78 -2.50 15.00
N ASP A 64 3.07 -1.89 14.06
CA ASP A 64 2.91 -0.44 14.06
C ASP A 64 2.09 0.00 15.28
N PRO A 65 2.62 0.87 16.16
CA PRO A 65 1.93 1.23 17.40
C PRO A 65 0.59 1.94 17.20
N LYS A 66 0.30 2.42 15.99
CA LYS A 66 -0.98 3.05 15.64
C LYS A 66 -1.92 2.10 14.88
N PHE A 67 -1.49 0.88 14.53
CA PHE A 67 -2.30 -0.03 13.73
C PHE A 67 -3.70 -0.25 14.31
N LYS A 68 -3.77 -0.67 15.57
CA LYS A 68 -5.06 -0.98 16.22
C LYS A 68 -5.99 0.24 16.33
N THR A 69 -5.42 1.40 16.63
CA THR A 69 -6.18 2.64 16.71
C THR A 69 -6.70 3.06 15.33
N ASN A 70 -5.84 2.98 14.32
CA ASN A 70 -6.18 3.37 12.96
C ASN A 70 -7.25 2.45 12.35
N ILE A 71 -7.10 1.13 12.46
CA ILE A 71 -8.06 0.20 11.86
C ILE A 71 -9.44 0.29 12.51
N LYS A 72 -9.51 0.46 13.83
CA LYS A 72 -10.77 0.68 14.56
C LYS A 72 -11.44 1.99 14.14
N GLY A 73 -10.68 3.08 14.13
CA GLY A 73 -11.20 4.40 13.75
C GLY A 73 -11.67 4.47 12.30
N ALA A 74 -10.87 3.97 11.36
CA ALA A 74 -11.22 3.94 9.95
C ALA A 74 -12.48 3.10 9.68
N THR A 75 -12.57 1.92 10.30
CA THR A 75 -13.73 1.04 10.19
C THR A 75 -14.99 1.69 10.77
N ALA A 76 -14.89 2.32 11.95
CA ALA A 76 -16.00 3.01 12.59
C ALA A 76 -16.51 4.20 11.76
N ALA A 77 -15.62 4.91 11.05
CA ALA A 77 -15.98 5.99 10.13
C ALA A 77 -16.53 5.49 8.77
N GLY A 78 -16.64 4.18 8.56
CA GLY A 78 -17.16 3.60 7.33
C GLY A 78 -16.24 3.70 6.12
N LEU A 79 -14.93 3.79 6.35
CA LEU A 79 -13.93 3.67 5.27
C LEU A 79 -13.74 2.20 4.89
N LYS A 80 -13.49 1.94 3.61
CA LYS A 80 -12.99 0.64 3.17
C LYS A 80 -11.53 0.53 3.60
N VAL A 81 -11.13 -0.65 4.09
CA VAL A 81 -9.81 -0.86 4.69
C VAL A 81 -9.02 -1.90 3.93
N GLY A 82 -7.81 -1.56 3.55
CA GLY A 82 -6.71 -2.46 3.22
C GLY A 82 -5.57 -2.27 4.20
N VAL A 83 -4.56 -3.10 4.09
CA VAL A 83 -3.39 -3.02 4.97
C VAL A 83 -2.10 -3.23 4.21
N TYR A 84 -0.97 -2.82 4.80
CA TYR A 84 0.34 -3.11 4.28
C TYR A 84 1.35 -3.47 5.38
N PHE A 85 2.38 -4.20 4.98
CA PHE A 85 3.52 -4.54 5.82
C PHE A 85 4.81 -4.10 5.11
N PHE A 86 5.64 -3.31 5.81
CA PHE A 86 6.92 -2.85 5.29
C PHE A 86 7.97 -3.95 5.48
N THR A 87 8.41 -4.53 4.36
CA THR A 87 9.30 -5.68 4.38
C THR A 87 10.78 -5.31 4.48
N GLN A 88 11.53 -6.14 5.17
CA GLN A 88 12.97 -6.27 5.12
C GLN A 88 13.37 -7.76 5.04
N ALA A 89 12.46 -8.60 4.55
CA ALA A 89 12.72 -10.01 4.35
C ALA A 89 13.85 -10.23 3.34
N VAL A 90 14.72 -11.18 3.63
CA VAL A 90 15.85 -11.55 2.77
C VAL A 90 15.66 -12.93 2.13
N ASP A 91 14.61 -13.64 2.51
CA ASP A 91 14.22 -14.93 1.96
C ASP A 91 12.71 -15.17 2.08
N GLU A 92 12.23 -16.28 1.50
CA GLU A 92 10.83 -16.66 1.48
C GLU A 92 10.28 -17.03 2.87
N VAL A 93 11.13 -17.58 3.76
CA VAL A 93 10.72 -17.95 5.13
C VAL A 93 10.36 -16.70 5.92
N GLU A 94 11.19 -15.68 5.83
CA GLU A 94 10.90 -14.39 6.46
C GLU A 94 9.64 -13.73 5.88
N ALA A 95 9.43 -13.82 4.57
CA ALA A 95 8.22 -13.30 3.92
C ALA A 95 6.95 -14.00 4.44
N VAL A 96 7.00 -15.32 4.65
CA VAL A 96 5.89 -16.08 5.27
C VAL A 96 5.65 -15.66 6.71
N GLN A 97 6.71 -15.40 7.49
CA GLN A 97 6.58 -14.87 8.84
C GLN A 97 5.90 -13.50 8.87
N GLU A 98 6.26 -12.61 7.94
CA GLU A 98 5.62 -11.30 7.79
C GLU A 98 4.14 -11.44 7.46
N ALA A 99 3.79 -12.28 6.49
CA ALA A 99 2.40 -12.56 6.14
C ALA A 99 1.61 -13.16 7.30
N SER A 100 2.21 -14.09 8.06
CA SER A 100 1.59 -14.73 9.23
C SER A 100 1.29 -13.68 10.32
N MET A 101 2.21 -12.76 10.58
CA MET A 101 1.96 -11.65 11.50
C MET A 101 0.80 -10.78 11.02
N VAL A 102 0.77 -10.44 9.74
CA VAL A 102 -0.33 -9.65 9.16
C VAL A 102 -1.66 -10.35 9.38
N LEU A 103 -1.76 -11.64 9.03
CA LEU A 103 -2.99 -12.42 9.17
C LEU A 103 -3.49 -12.49 10.61
N ASP A 104 -2.58 -12.67 11.57
CA ASP A 104 -2.92 -12.65 12.99
C ASP A 104 -3.48 -11.29 13.42
N ARG A 105 -2.87 -10.19 12.99
CA ARG A 105 -3.27 -8.84 13.38
C ARG A 105 -4.57 -8.37 12.75
N ILE A 106 -4.89 -8.81 11.52
CA ILE A 106 -6.13 -8.44 10.84
C ILE A 106 -7.30 -9.36 11.16
N SER A 107 -7.05 -10.43 11.91
CA SER A 107 -8.10 -11.36 12.34
C SER A 107 -9.23 -10.61 13.09
N GLY A 108 -10.47 -10.85 12.65
CA GLY A 108 -11.64 -10.18 13.23
C GLY A 108 -11.95 -8.78 12.66
N TYR A 109 -11.14 -8.25 11.77
CA TYR A 109 -11.44 -7.01 11.05
C TYR A 109 -11.94 -7.28 9.63
N LYS A 110 -12.85 -6.42 9.15
CA LYS A 110 -13.30 -6.49 7.75
C LYS A 110 -12.26 -5.81 6.85
N ILE A 111 -11.49 -6.61 6.13
CA ILE A 111 -10.54 -6.14 5.11
C ILE A 111 -11.20 -6.22 3.75
N SER A 112 -11.48 -5.06 3.13
CA SER A 112 -12.19 -4.94 1.86
C SER A 112 -11.31 -4.46 0.70
N TYR A 113 -10.10 -4.04 1.00
CA TYR A 113 -9.02 -3.72 0.06
C TYR A 113 -7.88 -4.73 0.18
N PRO A 114 -6.94 -4.76 -0.78
CA PRO A 114 -5.85 -5.73 -0.74
C PRO A 114 -4.94 -5.62 0.49
N VAL A 115 -4.23 -6.71 0.77
CA VAL A 115 -3.13 -6.80 1.72
C VAL A 115 -1.82 -6.69 0.94
N PHE A 116 -1.08 -5.61 1.14
CA PHE A 116 0.13 -5.31 0.38
C PHE A 116 1.41 -5.63 1.14
N LEU A 117 2.39 -6.16 0.41
CA LEU A 117 3.79 -6.11 0.81
C LEU A 117 4.40 -4.82 0.26
N ASP A 118 4.92 -3.99 1.15
CA ASP A 118 5.60 -2.74 0.81
C ASP A 118 7.09 -3.02 0.63
N VAL A 119 7.56 -2.84 -0.62
CA VAL A 119 8.90 -3.22 -1.07
C VAL A 119 9.61 -2.00 -1.63
N GLU A 120 10.46 -1.41 -0.81
CA GLU A 120 11.18 -0.18 -1.17
C GLU A 120 12.57 -0.08 -0.53
N GLY A 121 13.41 0.77 -1.09
CA GLY A 121 14.74 1.06 -0.55
C GLY A 121 14.68 1.82 0.77
N SER A 122 15.42 1.34 1.75
CA SER A 122 15.46 1.93 3.09
C SER A 122 16.87 1.99 3.70
N GLY A 123 17.88 1.55 2.95
CA GLY A 123 19.24 1.35 3.47
C GLY A 123 19.35 0.13 4.40
N GLY A 124 18.33 -0.73 4.43
CA GLY A 124 18.28 -1.90 5.30
C GLY A 124 18.69 -3.21 4.61
N ARG A 125 18.57 -4.31 5.36
CA ARG A 125 18.98 -5.65 4.93
C ARG A 125 18.27 -6.14 3.66
N GLY A 126 17.02 -5.75 3.46
CA GLY A 126 16.22 -6.11 2.27
C GLY A 126 16.71 -5.45 0.98
N ASP A 127 17.52 -4.39 1.05
CA ASP A 127 18.03 -3.70 -0.15
C ASP A 127 19.10 -4.51 -0.86
N ALA A 128 19.84 -5.37 -0.13
CA ALA A 128 20.99 -6.11 -0.61
C ALA A 128 20.66 -7.38 -1.40
N ILE A 129 19.40 -7.88 -1.32
CA ILE A 129 19.00 -9.09 -2.05
C ILE A 129 18.87 -8.80 -3.55
N ASP A 130 19.09 -9.82 -4.37
CA ASP A 130 18.95 -9.71 -5.81
C ASP A 130 17.48 -9.70 -6.26
N SER A 131 17.25 -9.43 -7.54
CA SER A 131 15.91 -9.32 -8.12
C SER A 131 15.13 -10.64 -8.06
N ALA A 132 15.80 -11.79 -8.24
CA ALA A 132 15.16 -13.09 -8.21
C ALA A 132 14.68 -13.42 -6.79
N THR A 133 15.53 -13.23 -5.78
CA THR A 133 15.21 -13.41 -4.37
C THR A 133 14.08 -12.47 -3.94
N ARG A 134 14.13 -11.19 -4.33
CA ARG A 134 13.08 -10.21 -4.01
C ARG A 134 11.73 -10.60 -4.62
N THR A 135 11.74 -11.12 -5.85
CA THR A 135 10.53 -11.62 -6.50
C THR A 135 9.98 -12.85 -5.77
N ALA A 136 10.85 -13.76 -5.31
CA ALA A 136 10.46 -14.92 -4.51
C ALA A 136 9.85 -14.51 -3.15
N VAL A 137 10.45 -13.53 -2.46
CA VAL A 137 9.91 -12.91 -1.24
C VAL A 137 8.49 -12.36 -1.47
N CYS A 138 8.29 -11.58 -2.54
CA CYS A 138 6.98 -11.06 -2.89
C CYS A 138 5.96 -12.18 -3.12
N LYS A 139 6.33 -13.22 -3.86
CA LYS A 139 5.46 -14.38 -4.13
C LYS A 139 5.11 -15.15 -2.86
N ALA A 140 6.07 -15.39 -1.98
CA ALA A 140 5.86 -16.12 -0.73
C ALA A 140 4.86 -15.39 0.19
N PHE A 141 5.04 -14.08 0.37
CA PHE A 141 4.08 -13.25 1.09
C PHE A 141 2.70 -13.30 0.44
N CYS A 142 2.61 -12.98 -0.86
CA CYS A 142 1.35 -12.90 -1.57
C CYS A 142 0.59 -14.22 -1.60
N ASN A 143 1.27 -15.34 -1.79
CA ASN A 143 0.65 -16.66 -1.76
C ASN A 143 0.09 -17.00 -0.37
N THR A 144 0.81 -16.68 0.70
CA THR A 144 0.34 -16.87 2.08
C THR A 144 -0.94 -16.06 2.34
N ILE A 145 -0.97 -14.81 1.94
CA ILE A 145 -2.15 -13.94 2.05
C ILE A 145 -3.32 -14.47 1.21
N LYS A 146 -3.05 -14.90 -0.03
CA LYS A 146 -4.06 -15.46 -0.93
C LYS A 146 -4.67 -16.75 -0.38
N ASN A 147 -3.85 -17.64 0.15
CA ASN A 147 -4.29 -18.91 0.73
C ASN A 147 -5.18 -18.71 1.97
N ALA A 148 -5.03 -17.59 2.66
CA ALA A 148 -5.90 -17.19 3.77
C ALA A 148 -7.20 -16.49 3.32
N GLY A 149 -7.44 -16.36 2.00
CA GLY A 149 -8.67 -15.82 1.44
C GLY A 149 -8.67 -14.30 1.23
N TYR A 150 -7.53 -13.62 1.41
CA TYR A 150 -7.42 -12.18 1.14
C TYR A 150 -6.83 -11.92 -0.25
N THR A 151 -7.10 -10.73 -0.79
CA THR A 151 -6.49 -10.27 -2.05
C THR A 151 -5.08 -9.76 -1.76
N PRO A 152 -4.02 -10.39 -2.31
CA PRO A 152 -2.65 -9.94 -2.10
C PRO A 152 -2.22 -8.90 -3.11
N GLY A 153 -1.24 -8.08 -2.73
CA GLY A 153 -0.59 -7.15 -3.64
C GLY A 153 0.82 -6.79 -3.22
N VAL A 154 1.51 -6.09 -4.11
CA VAL A 154 2.85 -5.55 -3.89
C VAL A 154 2.84 -4.06 -4.16
N TYR A 155 3.38 -3.28 -3.20
CA TYR A 155 3.70 -1.87 -3.39
C TYR A 155 5.17 -1.73 -3.70
N ALA A 156 5.48 -0.95 -4.72
CA ALA A 156 6.82 -0.48 -4.99
C ALA A 156 6.79 0.78 -5.87
N ASN A 157 7.89 1.54 -5.88
CA ASN A 157 8.05 2.63 -6.82
C ASN A 157 8.39 2.11 -8.24
N LYS A 158 8.27 3.00 -9.22
CA LYS A 158 8.55 2.69 -10.63
C LYS A 158 9.91 2.02 -10.82
N THR A 159 10.98 2.56 -10.21
CA THR A 159 12.34 2.04 -10.37
C THR A 159 12.45 0.60 -9.85
N TRP A 160 11.86 0.32 -8.71
CA TRP A 160 11.90 -1.02 -8.12
C TRP A 160 11.08 -2.04 -8.93
N LEU A 161 9.89 -1.65 -9.42
CA LEU A 161 9.09 -2.49 -10.32
C LEU A 161 9.79 -2.77 -11.64
N THR A 162 10.63 -1.86 -12.12
CA THR A 162 11.30 -1.99 -13.42
C THR A 162 12.64 -2.74 -13.34
N SER A 163 13.40 -2.58 -12.23
CA SER A 163 14.79 -3.01 -12.18
C SER A 163 15.19 -3.84 -10.95
N LYS A 164 14.34 -3.92 -9.93
CA LYS A 164 14.67 -4.61 -8.67
C LYS A 164 13.85 -5.86 -8.40
N MET A 165 12.86 -6.15 -9.23
CA MET A 165 12.04 -7.36 -9.19
C MET A 165 11.50 -7.69 -10.59
N ASP A 166 11.04 -8.92 -10.78
CA ASP A 166 10.30 -9.31 -11.98
C ASP A 166 8.80 -9.02 -11.80
N ALA A 167 8.37 -7.83 -12.22
CA ALA A 167 6.98 -7.42 -12.15
C ALA A 167 6.05 -8.29 -13.01
N GLY A 168 6.56 -8.90 -14.09
CA GLY A 168 5.83 -9.84 -14.92
C GLY A 168 5.45 -11.10 -14.14
N ALA A 169 6.38 -11.62 -13.34
CA ALA A 169 6.16 -12.79 -12.47
C ALA A 169 5.17 -12.50 -11.32
N LEU A 170 4.84 -11.23 -11.05
CA LEU A 170 3.89 -10.78 -10.04
C LEU A 170 2.50 -10.46 -10.64
N SER A 171 2.25 -10.77 -11.91
CA SER A 171 0.99 -10.45 -12.62
C SER A 171 -0.27 -11.05 -12.01
N GLY A 172 -0.15 -12.09 -11.19
CA GLY A 172 -1.26 -12.70 -10.45
C GLY A 172 -1.70 -11.95 -9.19
N TYR A 173 -0.99 -10.89 -8.80
CA TYR A 173 -1.24 -10.09 -7.59
C TYR A 173 -1.56 -8.65 -7.97
N LYS A 174 -2.14 -7.88 -7.04
CA LYS A 174 -2.39 -6.45 -7.24
C LYS A 174 -1.08 -5.66 -7.17
N ILE A 175 -0.95 -4.65 -8.01
CA ILE A 175 0.22 -3.76 -8.00
C ILE A 175 -0.23 -2.37 -7.54
N TRP A 176 0.44 -1.86 -6.52
CA TRP A 176 0.31 -0.51 -6.02
C TRP A 176 1.58 0.26 -6.37
N LEU A 177 1.49 1.07 -7.41
CA LEU A 177 2.59 1.87 -7.95
C LEU A 177 2.79 3.14 -7.12
N ALA A 178 4.02 3.42 -6.68
CA ALA A 178 4.42 4.74 -6.22
C ALA A 178 5.16 5.48 -7.33
N GLN A 179 4.59 6.59 -7.76
CA GLN A 179 5.24 7.52 -8.67
C GLN A 179 4.64 8.91 -8.52
N TYR A 180 5.38 9.84 -7.94
CA TYR A 180 4.93 11.19 -7.67
C TYR A 180 5.05 12.06 -8.92
N ALA A 181 3.99 12.08 -9.70
CA ALA A 181 3.92 12.77 -10.99
C ALA A 181 2.48 13.16 -11.33
N LYS A 182 2.30 14.09 -12.28
CA LYS A 182 0.96 14.39 -12.82
C LYS A 182 0.37 13.22 -13.60
N THR A 183 1.23 12.40 -14.20
CA THR A 183 0.87 11.22 -14.99
C THR A 183 1.96 10.18 -14.81
N PRO A 184 1.62 8.92 -14.49
CA PRO A 184 2.61 7.87 -14.39
C PRO A 184 3.31 7.62 -15.73
N THR A 185 4.60 7.40 -15.66
CA THR A 185 5.41 6.98 -16.81
C THR A 185 5.82 5.50 -16.73
N TYR A 186 5.34 4.79 -15.69
CA TYR A 186 5.45 3.34 -15.60
C TYR A 186 4.53 2.70 -16.65
N THR A 187 5.08 1.80 -17.44
CA THR A 187 4.36 1.15 -18.57
C THR A 187 3.75 -0.20 -18.21
N GLY A 188 4.09 -0.74 -17.03
CA GLY A 188 3.51 -1.97 -16.53
C GLY A 188 2.10 -1.77 -15.96
N ARG A 189 1.44 -2.89 -15.65
CA ARG A 189 0.12 -2.87 -15.02
C ARG A 189 0.22 -2.41 -13.56
N TYR A 190 -0.72 -1.58 -13.14
CA TYR A 190 -0.96 -1.25 -11.73
C TYR A 190 -2.46 -1.13 -11.46
N ASP A 191 -2.86 -1.39 -10.23
CA ASP A 191 -4.25 -1.37 -9.77
C ASP A 191 -4.52 -0.20 -8.81
N LEU A 192 -3.47 0.27 -8.12
CA LEU A 192 -3.46 1.49 -7.31
C LEU A 192 -2.26 2.36 -7.69
N TRP A 193 -2.41 3.65 -7.50
CA TRP A 193 -1.35 4.62 -7.74
C TRP A 193 -1.24 5.60 -6.56
N GLN A 194 -0.10 5.56 -5.85
CA GLN A 194 0.30 6.59 -4.89
C GLN A 194 0.96 7.73 -5.68
N TYR A 195 0.27 8.85 -5.76
CA TYR A 195 0.67 9.95 -6.64
C TYR A 195 1.28 11.15 -5.92
N ARG A 196 1.14 11.21 -4.59
CA ARG A 196 1.72 12.27 -3.73
C ARG A 196 2.06 11.70 -2.36
N SER A 197 3.13 12.24 -1.75
CA SER A 197 3.53 11.98 -0.36
C SER A 197 3.42 13.22 0.53
N ASP A 198 2.89 14.31 0.02
CA ASP A 198 2.78 15.59 0.71
C ASP A 198 1.35 16.13 0.73
N GLY A 199 0.37 15.25 0.58
CA GLY A 199 -1.05 15.60 0.60
C GLY A 199 -1.49 16.19 1.94
N LYS A 200 -2.62 16.89 1.90
CA LYS A 200 -3.32 17.37 3.10
C LYS A 200 -4.75 16.87 3.07
N VAL A 201 -5.16 16.24 4.15
CA VAL A 201 -6.51 15.70 4.34
C VAL A 201 -7.03 16.18 5.68
N SER A 202 -8.28 16.63 5.70
CA SER A 202 -8.93 17.02 6.96
C SER A 202 -8.92 15.85 7.95
N GLY A 203 -8.58 16.11 9.21
CA GLY A 203 -8.43 15.07 10.23
C GLY A 203 -7.01 14.54 10.41
N ILE A 204 -6.05 14.95 9.56
CA ILE A 204 -4.63 14.61 9.68
C ILE A 204 -3.82 15.91 9.77
N SER A 205 -3.07 16.08 10.84
CA SER A 205 -2.35 17.34 11.10
C SER A 205 -1.10 17.52 10.23
N GLY A 206 -0.53 16.44 9.72
CA GLY A 206 0.68 16.44 8.90
C GLY A 206 0.41 16.19 7.42
N LYS A 207 1.49 15.82 6.72
CA LYS A 207 1.42 15.30 5.35
C LYS A 207 0.89 13.87 5.37
N VAL A 208 0.22 13.48 4.29
CA VAL A 208 -0.30 12.13 4.10
C VAL A 208 -0.15 11.71 2.64
N ASP A 209 0.08 10.43 2.42
CA ASP A 209 0.17 9.85 1.08
C ASP A 209 -1.22 9.76 0.45
N LEU A 210 -1.33 10.24 -0.80
CA LEU A 210 -2.56 10.23 -1.57
C LEU A 210 -2.53 9.20 -2.67
N ASN A 211 -3.63 8.47 -2.79
CA ASN A 211 -3.76 7.33 -3.67
C ASN A 211 -5.02 7.37 -4.51
N ILE A 212 -4.93 6.76 -5.69
CA ILE A 212 -6.06 6.46 -6.57
C ILE A 212 -6.13 4.94 -6.75
N SER A 213 -7.31 4.38 -6.52
CA SER A 213 -7.60 2.97 -6.77
C SER A 213 -8.42 2.81 -8.04
N TYR A 214 -8.05 1.86 -8.89
CA TYR A 214 -8.76 1.45 -10.09
C TYR A 214 -9.45 0.09 -9.94
N LEU A 215 -9.56 -0.39 -8.69
CA LEU A 215 -10.12 -1.71 -8.40
C LEU A 215 -11.63 -1.81 -8.56
N GLY A 216 -12.34 -0.69 -8.63
CA GLY A 216 -13.79 -0.65 -8.88
C GLY A 216 -14.69 -1.06 -7.70
N TYR A 217 -14.15 -1.08 -6.44
CA TYR A 217 -14.94 -1.40 -5.23
C TYR A 217 -14.68 -0.47 -4.06
#